data_858c368f1619a1cd6504c67c5389c469
#
_entry.id   858c368f1619a1cd6504c67c5389c469
#
_cell.length_a   1.000
_cell.length_b   1.000
_cell.length_c   1.000
_cell.angle_alpha   90.00
_cell.angle_beta   90.00
_cell.angle_gamma   90.00
#
_symmetry.space_group_name_H-M   'P 1'
#
loop_
_entity.id
_entity.type
_entity.pdbx_description
1 polymer ?
#
loop_
_entity_poly.entity_id
_entity_poly.type
_entity_poly.pdbx_seq_one_letter_code
_entity_poly.pdbx_strand_id
1 'polypeptide(L)'
;MPETNETYHPMTFDAIKIGLASPEKIRSWTHRTPEPADKPSEQWKEWWEQGAMRNRMPEPSGAPSKEWREWWEHGVVKKPETINYRTLKPEKDGLFCERIFGPSKDWECHCGKYKKIRYKGVICDRCGVEVTKASVRRERMGRIELAAPVSHIWYFKGIPSRMGLILDISPRTLEKVLYFASYVVLDPGVTSLQYKQVLSEKEYREEVEKYGGSTAFRVGMGAEAIQELLMSIDLEKDSADLRKQLVDATGQKRARVIKRLEVVEAFLNSGNRPEWMIMDVIPVIPPDIRPM
;
A
#
# COMPACT_ATOMS: atom_id res chain seq x y z
N MET A 1 33.56 16.94 -32.53
CA MET A 1 32.64 16.42 -31.48
C MET A 1 31.28 16.33 -32.13
N PRO A 2 30.73 15.15 -32.39
CA PRO A 2 29.37 15.06 -32.92
C PRO A 2 28.38 15.34 -31.78
N GLU A 3 27.59 16.38 -31.96
CA GLU A 3 26.39 16.63 -31.18
C GLU A 3 25.40 15.53 -31.48
N THR A 4 25.18 14.61 -30.54
CA THR A 4 24.06 13.71 -30.60
C THR A 4 22.81 14.50 -30.29
N ASN A 5 22.12 14.96 -31.36
CA ASN A 5 20.72 15.33 -31.30
C ASN A 5 19.95 14.11 -30.88
N GLU A 6 19.73 13.91 -29.56
CA GLU A 6 18.68 13.07 -29.06
C GLU A 6 17.36 13.70 -29.46
N THR A 7 16.85 13.33 -30.62
CA THR A 7 15.50 13.65 -31.05
C THR A 7 14.55 13.04 -30.02
N TYR A 8 13.90 13.90 -29.26
CA TYR A 8 12.80 13.52 -28.38
C TYR A 8 11.70 12.92 -29.26
N HIS A 9 11.63 11.61 -29.30
CA HIS A 9 10.49 10.93 -29.89
C HIS A 9 9.38 10.93 -28.81
N PRO A 10 8.27 11.66 -29.04
CA PRO A 10 7.13 11.56 -28.15
C PRO A 10 6.68 10.10 -28.12
N MET A 11 6.60 9.49 -26.94
CA MET A 11 6.06 8.16 -26.80
C MET A 11 4.62 8.17 -27.30
N THR A 12 4.39 7.57 -28.45
CA THR A 12 3.04 7.35 -29.00
C THR A 12 2.47 6.13 -28.26
N PHE A 13 1.28 6.27 -27.72
CA PHE A 13 0.54 5.18 -27.11
C PHE A 13 -0.91 5.19 -27.63
N ASP A 14 -1.48 4.00 -27.83
CA ASP A 14 -2.83 3.85 -28.36
C ASP A 14 -3.90 4.03 -27.27
N ALA A 15 -3.57 3.73 -26.01
CA ALA A 15 -4.49 3.83 -24.89
C ALA A 15 -3.78 4.08 -23.56
N ILE A 16 -4.53 4.63 -22.61
CA ILE A 16 -4.13 4.75 -21.20
C ILE A 16 -5.02 3.84 -20.37
N LYS A 17 -4.41 2.93 -19.59
CA LYS A 17 -5.11 2.09 -18.62
C LYS A 17 -4.86 2.61 -17.21
N ILE A 18 -5.94 2.92 -16.48
CA ILE A 18 -5.90 3.31 -15.07
C ILE A 18 -6.32 2.10 -14.23
N GLY A 19 -5.57 1.82 -13.17
CA GLY A 19 -5.86 0.72 -12.25
C GLY A 19 -5.36 1.00 -10.84
N LEU A 20 -5.69 0.13 -9.91
CA LEU A 20 -5.12 0.14 -8.57
C LEU A 20 -3.68 -0.36 -8.63
N ALA A 21 -2.81 0.24 -7.82
CA ALA A 21 -1.44 -0.25 -7.66
C ALA A 21 -1.37 -1.19 -6.46
N SER A 22 -0.80 -2.37 -6.67
CA SER A 22 -0.49 -3.27 -5.57
C SER A 22 0.66 -2.71 -4.71
N PRO A 23 0.81 -3.16 -3.45
CA PRO A 23 1.96 -2.78 -2.61
C PRO A 23 3.30 -3.06 -3.29
N GLU A 24 3.45 -4.22 -3.95
CA GLU A 24 4.67 -4.62 -4.67
C GLU A 24 4.94 -3.68 -5.85
N LYS A 25 3.89 -3.27 -6.56
CA LYS A 25 4.01 -2.32 -7.68
C LYS A 25 4.51 -0.96 -7.18
N ILE A 26 3.97 -0.46 -6.07
CA ILE A 26 4.44 0.80 -5.46
C ILE A 26 5.90 0.68 -5.02
N ARG A 27 6.28 -0.42 -4.38
CA ARG A 27 7.67 -0.69 -4.00
C ARG A 27 8.59 -0.72 -5.21
N SER A 28 8.18 -1.36 -6.29
CA SER A 28 8.97 -1.45 -7.53
C SER A 28 9.31 -0.09 -8.15
N TRP A 29 8.46 0.92 -7.99
CA TRP A 29 8.73 2.27 -8.50
C TRP A 29 9.91 2.97 -7.82
N THR A 30 10.28 2.53 -6.63
CA THR A 30 11.33 3.15 -5.82
C THR A 30 12.68 2.47 -5.95
N HIS A 31 12.73 1.23 -6.44
CA HIS A 31 13.97 0.51 -6.66
C HIS A 31 14.63 0.94 -7.98
N ARG A 32 15.92 1.23 -7.92
CA ARG A 32 16.74 1.68 -9.08
C ARG A 32 17.62 0.58 -9.66
N THR A 33 17.87 -0.44 -8.86
CA THR A 33 18.66 -1.60 -9.21
C THR A 33 17.81 -2.86 -9.09
N PRO A 34 18.11 -3.92 -9.84
CA PRO A 34 17.45 -5.20 -9.65
C PRO A 34 17.62 -5.71 -8.21
N GLU A 35 16.69 -6.51 -7.77
CA GLU A 35 16.76 -7.16 -6.47
C GLU A 35 18.02 -8.04 -6.35
N PRO A 36 18.80 -7.92 -5.26
CA PRO A 36 19.94 -8.80 -5.02
C PRO A 36 19.53 -10.28 -4.99
N ALA A 37 20.44 -11.15 -5.41
CA ALA A 37 20.17 -12.60 -5.47
C ALA A 37 19.94 -13.23 -4.07
N ASP A 38 20.50 -12.63 -3.04
CA ASP A 38 20.42 -13.06 -1.65
C ASP A 38 19.11 -12.58 -1.00
N LYS A 39 18.03 -13.27 -1.35
CA LYS A 39 16.67 -12.96 -0.87
C LYS A 39 16.44 -13.53 0.53
N PRO A 40 15.64 -12.84 1.37
CA PRO A 40 15.20 -13.41 2.64
C PRO A 40 14.31 -14.63 2.44
N SER A 41 14.22 -15.48 3.48
CA SER A 41 13.23 -16.55 3.51
C SER A 41 11.80 -15.98 3.49
N GLU A 42 10.83 -16.79 3.02
CA GLU A 42 9.41 -16.38 3.05
C GLU A 42 8.95 -16.08 4.49
N GLN A 43 9.34 -16.89 5.46
CA GLN A 43 9.04 -16.66 6.88
C GLN A 43 9.58 -15.32 7.40
N TRP A 44 10.78 -14.92 6.93
CA TRP A 44 11.36 -13.62 7.29
C TRP A 44 10.60 -12.47 6.63
N LYS A 45 10.14 -12.62 5.39
CA LYS A 45 9.32 -11.62 4.70
C LYS A 45 7.98 -11.43 5.41
N GLU A 46 7.27 -12.50 5.71
CA GLU A 46 6.02 -12.47 6.46
C GLU A 46 6.19 -11.78 7.82
N TRP A 47 7.24 -12.13 8.57
CA TRP A 47 7.57 -11.47 9.83
C TRP A 47 7.88 -9.97 9.64
N TRP A 48 8.61 -9.61 8.58
CA TRP A 48 8.93 -8.22 8.28
C TRP A 48 7.68 -7.41 7.92
N GLU A 49 6.76 -7.97 7.18
CA GLU A 49 5.51 -7.34 6.74
C GLU A 49 4.51 -7.12 7.88
N GLN A 50 4.65 -7.83 9.01
CA GLN A 50 3.83 -7.62 10.21
C GLN A 50 4.05 -6.24 10.90
N GLY A 51 4.93 -5.40 10.39
CA GLY A 51 5.10 -4.02 10.81
C GLY A 51 5.42 -3.88 12.31
N ALA A 52 4.58 -3.17 13.06
CA ALA A 52 4.79 -2.94 14.49
C ALA A 52 4.73 -4.22 15.35
N MET A 53 4.02 -5.25 14.88
CA MET A 53 3.91 -6.54 15.59
C MET A 53 5.24 -7.31 15.62
N ARG A 54 6.08 -7.17 14.59
CA ARG A 54 7.40 -7.82 14.52
C ARG A 54 8.32 -7.49 15.70
N ASN A 55 8.18 -6.29 16.28
CA ASN A 55 8.99 -5.86 17.44
C ASN A 55 8.68 -6.67 18.73
N ARG A 56 7.60 -7.44 18.74
CA ARG A 56 7.18 -8.32 19.84
C ARG A 56 7.54 -9.79 19.62
N MET A 57 8.07 -10.12 18.44
CA MET A 57 8.40 -11.48 18.02
C MET A 57 9.88 -11.59 17.71
N PRO A 58 10.53 -12.72 18.00
CA PRO A 58 11.91 -12.94 17.62
C PRO A 58 12.05 -12.95 16.09
N GLU A 59 13.14 -12.39 15.58
CA GLU A 59 13.46 -12.42 14.15
C GLU A 59 13.67 -13.89 13.71
N PRO A 60 12.93 -14.38 12.71
CA PRO A 60 13.08 -15.75 12.24
C PRO A 60 14.40 -15.97 11.51
N SER A 61 14.77 -17.23 11.33
CA SER A 61 15.94 -17.61 10.51
C SER A 61 15.77 -17.23 9.05
N GLY A 62 16.90 -17.04 8.34
CA GLY A 62 16.88 -16.66 6.92
C GLY A 62 16.75 -15.15 6.71
N ALA A 63 17.28 -14.36 7.65
CA ALA A 63 17.43 -12.92 7.49
C ALA A 63 18.24 -12.59 6.22
N PRO A 64 17.88 -11.54 5.48
CA PRO A 64 18.59 -11.16 4.28
C PRO A 64 19.96 -10.58 4.59
N SER A 65 20.81 -10.55 3.56
CA SER A 65 22.09 -9.85 3.60
C SER A 65 21.91 -8.36 3.88
N LYS A 66 23.01 -7.73 4.25
CA LYS A 66 23.06 -6.27 4.40
C LYS A 66 22.72 -5.57 3.08
N GLU A 67 23.20 -6.09 1.96
CA GLU A 67 22.94 -5.54 0.63
C GLU A 67 21.45 -5.54 0.28
N TRP A 68 20.76 -6.65 0.57
CA TRP A 68 19.32 -6.73 0.36
C TRP A 68 18.54 -5.75 1.25
N ARG A 69 18.93 -5.60 2.54
CA ARG A 69 18.30 -4.63 3.45
C ARG A 69 18.48 -3.19 2.96
N GLU A 70 19.68 -2.84 2.50
CA GLU A 70 19.97 -1.52 1.93
C GLU A 70 19.19 -1.27 0.64
N TRP A 71 19.05 -2.29 -0.21
CA TRP A 71 18.22 -2.24 -1.41
C TRP A 71 16.74 -2.05 -1.07
N TRP A 72 16.21 -2.83 -0.11
CA TRP A 72 14.83 -2.72 0.34
C TRP A 72 14.53 -1.34 0.94
N GLU A 73 15.41 -0.83 1.78
CA GLU A 73 15.25 0.49 2.41
C GLU A 73 15.45 1.66 1.44
N HIS A 74 15.97 1.39 0.26
CA HIS A 74 16.15 2.41 -0.77
C HIS A 74 14.79 2.95 -1.21
N GLY A 75 14.64 4.28 -1.17
CA GLY A 75 13.38 4.96 -1.53
C GLY A 75 12.35 5.07 -0.41
N VAL A 76 12.61 4.52 0.79
CA VAL A 76 11.73 4.66 1.96
C VAL A 76 11.92 6.01 2.63
N VAL A 77 10.84 6.77 2.74
CA VAL A 77 10.76 8.00 3.53
C VAL A 77 10.45 7.62 4.97
N LYS A 78 11.38 7.88 5.88
CA LYS A 78 11.28 7.46 7.29
C LYS A 78 10.85 8.58 8.23
N LYS A 79 10.89 9.83 7.76
CA LYS A 79 10.65 11.02 8.56
C LYS A 79 9.68 11.99 7.88
N PRO A 80 8.82 12.69 8.65
CA PRO A 80 7.88 13.67 8.09
C PRO A 80 8.52 15.00 7.70
N GLU A 81 9.77 15.24 8.12
CA GLU A 81 10.46 16.51 7.87
C GLU A 81 10.64 16.77 6.38
N THR A 82 10.55 18.03 6.01
CA THR A 82 10.71 18.51 4.63
C THR A 82 12.08 19.13 4.40
N ILE A 83 12.25 20.36 4.85
CA ILE A 83 13.51 21.11 4.78
C ILE A 83 13.90 21.63 6.16
N ASN A 84 15.19 21.80 6.37
CA ASN A 84 15.72 22.47 7.54
C ASN A 84 15.51 23.98 7.38
N TYR A 85 14.75 24.60 8.29
CA TYR A 85 14.40 26.03 8.23
C TYR A 85 15.63 26.96 8.30
N ARG A 86 16.74 26.51 8.93
CA ARG A 86 17.97 27.30 9.10
C ARG A 86 18.86 27.22 7.86
N THR A 87 19.02 26.03 7.28
CA THR A 87 19.94 25.79 6.17
C THR A 87 19.26 25.78 4.82
N LEU A 88 17.92 25.75 4.77
CA LEU A 88 17.07 25.61 3.59
C LEU A 88 17.39 24.36 2.75
N LYS A 89 18.05 23.37 3.37
CA LYS A 89 18.39 22.12 2.71
C LYS A 89 17.39 21.02 3.10
N PRO A 90 17.13 20.08 2.19
CA PRO A 90 16.28 18.92 2.48
C PRO A 90 16.80 18.10 3.65
N GLU A 91 15.93 17.73 4.57
CA GLU A 91 16.28 16.86 5.69
C GLU A 91 16.53 15.42 5.22
N LYS A 92 17.48 14.74 5.87
CA LYS A 92 17.82 13.36 5.57
C LYS A 92 16.65 12.44 5.94
N ASP A 93 16.33 11.51 5.02
CA ASP A 93 15.25 10.50 5.13
C ASP A 93 13.84 11.12 5.22
N GLY A 94 13.70 12.43 4.96
CA GLY A 94 12.45 13.17 4.90
C GLY A 94 11.82 13.20 3.50
N LEU A 95 10.69 13.92 3.40
CA LEU A 95 9.88 14.00 2.19
C LEU A 95 10.58 14.65 0.98
N PHE A 96 11.69 15.37 1.17
CA PHE A 96 12.50 15.99 0.12
C PHE A 96 13.95 15.50 0.08
N CYS A 97 14.24 14.40 0.77
CA CYS A 97 15.60 13.86 0.94
C CYS A 97 16.34 13.68 -0.38
N GLU A 98 17.56 14.24 -0.47
CA GLU A 98 18.41 14.13 -1.66
C GLU A 98 18.95 12.71 -1.88
N ARG A 99 19.07 11.90 -0.83
CA ARG A 99 19.44 10.48 -0.95
C ARG A 99 18.37 9.68 -1.68
N ILE A 100 17.09 9.97 -1.39
CA ILE A 100 15.93 9.27 -1.98
C ILE A 100 15.64 9.80 -3.38
N PHE A 101 15.50 11.13 -3.54
CA PHE A 101 14.99 11.75 -4.75
C PHE A 101 16.07 12.32 -5.68
N GLY A 102 17.30 12.38 -5.21
CA GLY A 102 18.41 12.97 -5.96
C GLY A 102 18.83 14.35 -5.47
N PRO A 103 19.97 14.88 -5.98
CA PRO A 103 20.55 16.13 -5.53
C PRO A 103 19.71 17.34 -5.94
N SER A 104 19.75 18.43 -5.16
CA SER A 104 19.09 19.70 -5.46
C SER A 104 19.83 20.52 -6.51
N LYS A 105 21.13 20.26 -6.71
CA LYS A 105 21.97 20.93 -7.71
C LYS A 105 22.65 19.91 -8.60
N ASP A 106 22.78 20.26 -9.87
CA ASP A 106 23.46 19.40 -10.85
C ASP A 106 24.88 19.05 -10.40
N TRP A 107 25.19 17.76 -10.40
CA TRP A 107 26.51 17.21 -10.16
C TRP A 107 27.12 17.57 -8.80
N GLU A 108 26.28 17.90 -7.80
CA GLU A 108 26.70 18.21 -6.44
C GLU A 108 26.00 17.30 -5.42
N CYS A 109 26.76 16.67 -4.53
CA CYS A 109 26.17 15.93 -3.42
C CYS A 109 25.75 16.88 -2.27
N HIS A 110 24.87 16.43 -1.38
CA HIS A 110 24.32 17.23 -0.27
C HIS A 110 25.41 17.89 0.60
N CYS A 111 26.47 17.15 0.95
CA CYS A 111 27.55 17.65 1.81
C CYS A 111 28.59 18.48 1.06
N GLY A 112 28.54 18.57 -0.26
CA GLY A 112 29.47 19.34 -1.09
C GLY A 112 30.85 18.70 -1.29
N LYS A 113 31.07 17.46 -0.89
CA LYS A 113 32.33 16.74 -1.12
C LYS A 113 32.60 16.54 -2.62
N TYR A 114 31.58 16.18 -3.38
CA TYR A 114 31.63 16.00 -4.83
C TYR A 114 30.78 17.07 -5.50
N LYS A 115 31.39 17.85 -6.42
CA LYS A 115 30.77 19.04 -7.06
C LYS A 115 30.95 19.13 -8.57
N LYS A 116 31.46 18.10 -9.23
CA LYS A 116 31.77 18.18 -10.67
C LYS A 116 31.23 16.97 -11.42
N ILE A 117 30.93 17.17 -12.70
CA ILE A 117 30.42 16.13 -13.61
C ILE A 117 31.32 14.89 -13.71
N ARG A 118 32.64 15.04 -13.48
CA ARG A 118 33.59 13.91 -13.47
C ARG A 118 33.23 12.83 -12.42
N TYR A 119 32.43 13.17 -11.43
CA TYR A 119 31.96 12.26 -10.39
C TYR A 119 30.56 11.69 -10.68
N LYS A 120 30.08 11.83 -11.91
CA LYS A 120 28.77 11.29 -12.34
C LYS A 120 28.59 9.83 -11.89
N GLY A 121 27.46 9.53 -11.24
CA GLY A 121 27.11 8.17 -10.76
C GLY A 121 27.76 7.75 -9.44
N VAL A 122 28.69 8.56 -8.89
CA VAL A 122 29.30 8.26 -7.58
C VAL A 122 28.30 8.51 -6.47
N ILE A 123 28.11 7.52 -5.62
CA ILE A 123 27.35 7.68 -4.37
C ILE A 123 28.32 8.22 -3.30
N CYS A 124 28.00 9.38 -2.75
CA CYS A 124 28.85 9.99 -1.74
C CYS A 124 28.92 9.16 -0.47
N ASP A 125 30.11 8.74 -0.09
CA ASP A 125 30.39 7.97 1.13
C ASP A 125 29.98 8.70 2.43
N ARG A 126 29.97 10.05 2.41
CA ARG A 126 29.63 10.86 3.59
C ARG A 126 28.12 11.12 3.74
N CYS A 127 27.41 11.44 2.67
CA CYS A 127 25.99 11.82 2.73
C CYS A 127 25.05 10.85 2.01
N GLY A 128 25.57 9.86 1.28
CA GLY A 128 24.80 8.86 0.56
C GLY A 128 24.05 9.37 -0.68
N VAL A 129 24.29 10.63 -1.09
CA VAL A 129 23.63 11.23 -2.25
C VAL A 129 24.42 10.88 -3.51
N GLU A 130 23.72 10.41 -4.53
CA GLU A 130 24.27 10.14 -5.85
C GLU A 130 24.55 11.45 -6.61
N VAL A 131 25.72 11.54 -7.21
CA VAL A 131 26.12 12.69 -8.03
C VAL A 131 25.52 12.57 -9.43
N THR A 132 24.40 13.23 -9.67
CA THR A 132 23.65 13.20 -10.93
C THR A 132 23.02 14.58 -11.21
N LYS A 133 22.26 14.68 -12.31
CA LYS A 133 21.50 15.90 -12.61
C LYS A 133 20.35 16.07 -11.62
N ALA A 134 20.02 17.30 -11.26
CA ALA A 134 18.88 17.63 -10.41
C ALA A 134 17.53 17.25 -11.05
N SER A 135 17.45 17.16 -12.39
CA SER A 135 16.25 16.76 -13.12
C SER A 135 15.66 15.41 -12.65
N VAL A 136 16.48 14.51 -12.08
CA VAL A 136 15.99 13.22 -11.53
C VAL A 136 15.00 13.40 -10.39
N ARG A 137 14.96 14.58 -9.74
CA ARG A 137 13.99 14.94 -8.70
C ARG A 137 12.56 15.10 -9.24
N ARG A 138 12.39 15.11 -10.56
CA ARG A 138 11.07 15.07 -11.22
C ARG A 138 10.59 13.65 -11.53
N GLU A 139 11.47 12.66 -11.48
CA GLU A 139 11.22 11.32 -11.95
C GLU A 139 11.21 10.29 -10.81
N ARG A 140 12.08 10.49 -9.79
CA ARG A 140 12.30 9.50 -8.74
C ARG A 140 11.15 9.48 -7.74
N MET A 141 10.50 8.32 -7.65
CA MET A 141 9.48 8.03 -6.65
C MET A 141 10.11 7.62 -5.32
N GLY A 142 9.42 7.98 -4.24
CA GLY A 142 9.65 7.43 -2.91
C GLY A 142 8.44 6.65 -2.42
N ARG A 143 8.54 6.06 -1.23
CA ARG A 143 7.42 5.38 -0.57
C ARG A 143 7.49 5.53 0.94
N ILE A 144 6.34 5.36 1.58
CA ILE A 144 6.20 5.27 3.03
C ILE A 144 5.64 3.89 3.33
N GLU A 145 6.40 3.07 4.05
CA GLU A 145 5.89 1.80 4.58
C GLU A 145 5.06 2.10 5.82
N LEU A 146 3.81 1.72 5.82
CA LEU A 146 2.90 1.98 6.94
C LEU A 146 3.11 0.97 8.06
N ALA A 147 2.95 1.40 9.31
CA ALA A 147 3.01 0.52 10.48
C ALA A 147 1.77 -0.37 10.60
N ALA A 148 0.64 0.05 10.02
CA ALA A 148 -0.61 -0.70 9.95
C ALA A 148 -1.33 -0.35 8.65
N PRO A 149 -2.15 -1.25 8.10
CA PRO A 149 -2.94 -1.00 6.90
C PRO A 149 -3.90 0.17 7.08
N VAL A 150 -4.13 0.92 6.01
CA VAL A 150 -5.03 2.08 5.99
C VAL A 150 -6.01 1.99 4.83
N SER A 151 -7.28 2.16 5.12
CA SER A 151 -8.33 2.19 4.09
C SER A 151 -8.27 3.45 3.24
N HIS A 152 -8.26 3.30 1.92
CA HIS A 152 -8.32 4.43 1.01
C HIS A 152 -9.72 5.06 1.03
N ILE A 153 -9.78 6.36 1.33
CA ILE A 153 -11.04 7.08 1.55
C ILE A 153 -11.98 7.09 0.34
N TRP A 154 -11.46 7.08 -0.88
CA TRP A 154 -12.28 7.08 -2.10
C TRP A 154 -13.12 5.82 -2.24
N TYR A 155 -12.62 4.66 -1.78
CA TYR A 155 -13.33 3.39 -1.88
C TYR A 155 -14.23 3.12 -0.67
N PHE A 156 -13.93 3.80 0.45
CA PHE A 156 -14.72 3.71 1.67
C PHE A 156 -15.86 4.75 1.70
N LYS A 157 -15.55 6.06 1.59
CA LYS A 157 -16.55 7.15 1.67
C LYS A 157 -17.16 7.59 0.35
N GLY A 158 -16.83 6.92 -0.76
CA GLY A 158 -17.50 7.13 -2.03
C GLY A 158 -19.01 6.82 -1.96
N ILE A 159 -19.79 7.46 -2.81
CA ILE A 159 -21.25 7.19 -2.91
C ILE A 159 -21.52 6.62 -4.30
N PRO A 160 -21.82 5.32 -4.41
CA PRO A 160 -21.85 4.30 -3.35
C PRO A 160 -20.45 3.85 -2.91
N SER A 161 -20.32 3.39 -1.66
CA SER A 161 -19.07 2.81 -1.14
C SER A 161 -18.69 1.53 -1.89
N ARG A 162 -17.54 1.52 -2.56
CA ARG A 162 -17.06 0.34 -3.31
C ARG A 162 -16.74 -0.82 -2.38
N MET A 163 -16.08 -0.56 -1.25
CA MET A 163 -15.84 -1.57 -0.20
C MET A 163 -17.14 -2.11 0.37
N GLY A 164 -18.10 -1.24 0.68
CA GLY A 164 -19.38 -1.66 1.22
C GLY A 164 -20.16 -2.55 0.25
N LEU A 165 -20.12 -2.25 -1.06
CA LEU A 165 -20.79 -3.05 -2.08
C LEU A 165 -20.16 -4.43 -2.25
N ILE A 166 -18.83 -4.52 -2.34
CA ILE A 166 -18.15 -5.78 -2.57
C ILE A 166 -18.24 -6.71 -1.36
N LEU A 167 -18.12 -6.16 -0.14
CA LEU A 167 -18.24 -6.92 1.11
C LEU A 167 -19.69 -7.23 1.51
N ASP A 168 -20.65 -6.56 0.89
CA ASP A 168 -22.07 -6.56 1.29
C ASP A 168 -22.32 -6.03 2.71
N ILE A 169 -21.50 -5.09 3.14
CA ILE A 169 -21.58 -4.43 4.44
C ILE A 169 -22.07 -2.99 4.26
N SER A 170 -22.97 -2.54 5.16
CA SER A 170 -23.44 -1.16 5.09
C SER A 170 -22.32 -0.16 5.36
N PRO A 171 -22.27 1.03 4.71
CA PRO A 171 -21.22 2.01 4.95
C PRO A 171 -21.08 2.43 6.42
N ARG A 172 -22.20 2.53 7.14
CA ARG A 172 -22.21 2.86 8.58
C ARG A 172 -21.58 1.78 9.44
N THR A 173 -21.85 0.52 9.10
CA THR A 173 -21.29 -0.64 9.79
C THR A 173 -19.80 -0.76 9.49
N LEU A 174 -19.42 -0.59 8.23
CA LEU A 174 -18.01 -0.58 7.80
C LEU A 174 -17.22 0.52 8.50
N GLU A 175 -17.79 1.70 8.66
CA GLU A 175 -17.19 2.82 9.40
C GLU A 175 -16.88 2.44 10.86
N LYS A 176 -17.82 1.79 11.54
CA LYS A 176 -17.60 1.34 12.93
C LYS A 176 -16.41 0.39 13.06
N VAL A 177 -16.26 -0.54 12.11
CA VAL A 177 -15.12 -1.48 12.10
C VAL A 177 -13.81 -0.75 11.82
N LEU A 178 -13.77 0.10 10.79
CA LEU A 178 -12.57 0.85 10.40
C LEU A 178 -12.07 1.82 11.48
N TYR A 179 -12.98 2.41 12.26
CA TYR A 179 -12.66 3.32 13.37
C TYR A 179 -12.56 2.63 14.73
N PHE A 180 -12.39 1.31 14.76
CA PHE A 180 -12.20 0.53 15.98
C PHE A 180 -13.34 0.61 17.01
N ALA A 181 -14.58 0.87 16.55
CA ALA A 181 -15.77 0.94 17.40
C ALA A 181 -16.54 -0.39 17.46
N SER A 182 -16.25 -1.34 16.57
CA SER A 182 -16.92 -2.64 16.51
C SER A 182 -15.98 -3.70 15.93
N TYR A 183 -16.22 -4.95 16.30
CA TYR A 183 -15.54 -6.12 15.77
C TYR A 183 -16.26 -6.65 14.53
N VAL A 184 -15.53 -7.28 13.63
CA VAL A 184 -16.10 -8.07 12.53
C VAL A 184 -15.64 -9.52 12.65
N VAL A 185 -16.56 -10.46 12.46
CA VAL A 185 -16.28 -11.90 12.51
C VAL A 185 -15.54 -12.31 11.24
N LEU A 186 -14.31 -12.75 11.39
CA LEU A 186 -13.43 -13.25 10.33
C LEU A 186 -13.58 -14.77 10.16
N ASP A 187 -13.76 -15.48 11.28
CA ASP A 187 -14.03 -16.91 11.30
C ASP A 187 -15.02 -17.21 12.43
N PRO A 188 -16.23 -17.70 12.13
CA PRO A 188 -17.22 -18.06 13.14
C PRO A 188 -16.83 -19.30 13.96
N GLY A 189 -15.86 -20.11 13.51
CA GLY A 189 -15.46 -21.34 14.19
C GLY A 189 -16.62 -22.26 14.51
N VAL A 190 -16.71 -22.70 15.78
CA VAL A 190 -17.78 -23.61 16.27
C VAL A 190 -18.98 -22.87 16.89
N THR A 191 -19.09 -21.57 16.68
CA THR A 191 -20.11 -20.72 17.28
C THR A 191 -21.33 -20.53 16.37
N SER A 192 -22.40 -19.93 16.91
CA SER A 192 -23.58 -19.53 16.13
C SER A 192 -23.43 -18.22 15.38
N LEU A 193 -22.25 -17.59 15.42
CA LEU A 193 -21.97 -16.35 14.73
C LEU A 193 -21.95 -16.54 13.21
N GLN A 194 -22.23 -15.47 12.48
CA GLN A 194 -22.15 -15.49 11.01
C GLN A 194 -20.87 -14.83 10.54
N TYR A 195 -20.31 -15.34 9.46
CA TYR A 195 -19.19 -14.70 8.75
C TYR A 195 -19.54 -13.27 8.33
N LYS A 196 -18.65 -12.33 8.54
CA LYS A 196 -18.85 -10.88 8.34
C LYS A 196 -19.88 -10.23 9.30
N GLN A 197 -20.37 -10.95 10.31
CA GLN A 197 -21.21 -10.33 11.34
C GLN A 197 -20.42 -9.28 12.10
N VAL A 198 -21.04 -8.14 12.40
CA VAL A 198 -20.38 -7.07 13.18
C VAL A 198 -20.94 -7.09 14.59
N LEU A 199 -20.03 -7.12 15.56
CA LEU A 199 -20.31 -7.19 16.98
C LEU A 199 -19.87 -5.90 17.67
N SER A 200 -20.69 -5.40 18.56
CA SER A 200 -20.27 -4.37 19.52
C SER A 200 -19.35 -4.98 20.58
N GLU A 201 -18.64 -4.15 21.33
CA GLU A 201 -17.78 -4.59 22.44
C GLU A 201 -18.56 -5.43 23.46
N LYS A 202 -19.81 -5.08 23.74
CA LYS A 202 -20.67 -5.84 24.65
C LYS A 202 -21.02 -7.23 24.11
N GLU A 203 -21.49 -7.30 22.88
CA GLU A 203 -21.82 -8.57 22.21
C GLU A 203 -20.60 -9.47 22.10
N TYR A 204 -19.42 -8.89 21.78
CA TYR A 204 -18.18 -9.65 21.74
C TYR A 204 -17.85 -10.31 23.09
N ARG A 205 -17.97 -9.57 24.21
CA ARG A 205 -17.71 -10.11 25.54
C ARG A 205 -18.73 -11.20 25.93
N GLU A 206 -20.00 -10.99 25.62
CA GLU A 206 -21.05 -11.99 25.86
C GLU A 206 -20.79 -13.30 25.10
N GLU A 207 -20.35 -13.21 23.83
CA GLU A 207 -20.02 -14.38 23.04
C GLU A 207 -18.73 -15.08 23.54
N VAL A 208 -17.72 -14.32 23.97
CA VAL A 208 -16.50 -14.89 24.58
C VAL A 208 -16.82 -15.66 25.86
N GLU A 209 -17.68 -15.12 26.73
CA GLU A 209 -18.12 -15.79 27.96
C GLU A 209 -18.93 -17.06 27.64
N LYS A 210 -19.85 -16.98 26.69
CA LYS A 210 -20.72 -18.09 26.27
C LYS A 210 -19.96 -19.29 25.72
N TYR A 211 -18.89 -19.07 24.97
CA TYR A 211 -18.11 -20.13 24.34
C TYR A 211 -16.80 -20.46 25.07
N GLY A 212 -16.58 -19.92 26.26
CA GLY A 212 -15.47 -20.29 27.15
C GLY A 212 -14.10 -19.77 26.71
N GLY A 213 -14.07 -18.74 25.87
CA GLY A 213 -12.82 -18.07 25.49
C GLY A 213 -12.80 -17.51 24.07
N SER A 214 -11.83 -16.64 23.81
CA SER A 214 -11.64 -15.96 22.52
C SER A 214 -11.09 -16.87 21.40
N THR A 215 -10.76 -18.12 21.69
CA THR A 215 -10.23 -19.09 20.72
C THR A 215 -11.31 -19.84 19.95
N ALA A 216 -12.59 -19.76 20.38
CA ALA A 216 -13.70 -20.45 19.74
C ALA A 216 -14.09 -19.86 18.37
N PHE A 217 -13.76 -18.60 18.15
CA PHE A 217 -14.03 -17.86 16.92
C PHE A 217 -12.97 -16.75 16.74
N ARG A 218 -12.84 -16.21 15.53
CA ARG A 218 -11.88 -15.15 15.24
C ARG A 218 -12.59 -13.89 14.78
N VAL A 219 -12.24 -12.78 15.41
CA VAL A 219 -12.73 -11.44 15.07
C VAL A 219 -11.56 -10.49 14.84
N GLY A 220 -11.82 -9.40 14.14
CA GLY A 220 -10.86 -8.35 13.93
C GLY A 220 -11.48 -6.95 13.96
N MET A 221 -10.64 -5.93 14.03
CA MET A 221 -11.02 -4.52 13.94
C MET A 221 -10.09 -3.77 12.99
N GLY A 222 -10.52 -2.60 12.55
CA GLY A 222 -9.71 -1.73 11.72
C GLY A 222 -9.57 -2.16 10.27
N ALA A 223 -8.65 -1.52 9.56
CA ALA A 223 -8.43 -1.78 8.14
C ALA A 223 -7.83 -3.17 7.87
N GLU A 224 -7.05 -3.72 8.80
CA GLU A 224 -6.45 -5.05 8.69
C GLU A 224 -7.53 -6.14 8.58
N ALA A 225 -8.54 -6.09 9.44
CA ALA A 225 -9.66 -7.03 9.38
C ALA A 225 -10.44 -6.92 8.06
N ILE A 226 -10.64 -5.70 7.56
CA ILE A 226 -11.32 -5.48 6.28
C ILE A 226 -10.44 -5.97 5.12
N GLN A 227 -9.12 -5.81 5.19
CA GLN A 227 -8.18 -6.32 4.19
C GLN A 227 -8.27 -7.84 4.09
N GLU A 228 -8.29 -8.53 5.22
CA GLU A 228 -8.45 -10.00 5.26
C GLU A 228 -9.78 -10.44 4.63
N LEU A 229 -10.89 -9.76 4.94
CA LEU A 229 -12.17 -10.03 4.30
C LEU A 229 -12.14 -9.79 2.78
N LEU A 230 -11.43 -8.76 2.30
CA LEU A 230 -11.29 -8.48 0.88
C LEU A 230 -10.42 -9.52 0.18
N MET A 231 -9.35 -10.01 0.83
CA MET A 231 -8.50 -11.10 0.32
C MET A 231 -9.25 -12.42 0.15
N SER A 232 -10.23 -12.69 1.03
CA SER A 232 -11.01 -13.93 1.00
C SER A 232 -12.10 -13.97 -0.09
N ILE A 233 -12.30 -12.88 -0.85
CA ILE A 233 -13.35 -12.80 -1.88
C ILE A 233 -12.93 -13.58 -3.12
N ASP A 234 -13.80 -14.49 -3.56
CA ASP A 234 -13.76 -15.14 -4.87
C ASP A 234 -14.67 -14.37 -5.84
N LEU A 235 -14.05 -13.53 -6.67
CA LEU A 235 -14.76 -12.66 -7.61
C LEU A 235 -15.58 -13.44 -8.65
N GLU A 236 -15.08 -14.58 -9.12
CA GLU A 236 -15.75 -15.40 -10.14
C GLU A 236 -17.02 -16.02 -9.57
N LYS A 237 -16.90 -16.61 -8.37
CA LYS A 237 -18.03 -17.19 -7.65
C LYS A 237 -19.06 -16.13 -7.30
N ASP A 238 -18.63 -14.99 -6.75
CA ASP A 238 -19.53 -13.89 -6.38
C ASP A 238 -20.27 -13.33 -7.60
N SER A 239 -19.60 -13.18 -8.76
CA SER A 239 -20.23 -12.77 -10.01
C SER A 239 -21.31 -13.77 -10.45
N ALA A 240 -20.99 -15.06 -10.45
CA ALA A 240 -21.94 -16.11 -10.84
C ALA A 240 -23.17 -16.15 -9.91
N ASP A 241 -22.96 -16.02 -8.60
CA ASP A 241 -24.05 -16.05 -7.60
C ASP A 241 -24.92 -14.78 -7.66
N LEU A 242 -24.31 -13.60 -7.88
CA LEU A 242 -25.07 -12.37 -8.08
C LEU A 242 -25.92 -12.40 -9.37
N ARG A 243 -25.40 -12.99 -10.44
CA ARG A 243 -26.18 -13.18 -11.68
C ARG A 243 -27.38 -14.10 -11.47
N LYS A 244 -27.23 -15.18 -10.70
CA LYS A 244 -28.39 -16.04 -10.32
C LYS A 244 -29.41 -15.26 -9.49
N GLN A 245 -28.96 -14.53 -8.47
CA GLN A 245 -29.84 -13.71 -7.64
C GLN A 245 -30.58 -12.63 -8.42
N LEU A 246 -30.00 -12.12 -9.52
CA LEU A 246 -30.63 -11.09 -10.37
C LEU A 246 -31.88 -11.58 -11.09
N VAL A 247 -31.98 -12.90 -11.37
CA VAL A 247 -33.14 -13.49 -12.02
C VAL A 247 -34.39 -13.34 -11.15
N ASP A 248 -34.26 -13.60 -9.85
CA ASP A 248 -35.38 -13.60 -8.90
C ASP A 248 -35.56 -12.28 -8.15
N ALA A 249 -34.59 -11.35 -8.27
CA ALA A 249 -34.62 -10.10 -7.57
C ALA A 249 -35.56 -9.08 -8.22
N THR A 250 -36.36 -8.38 -7.39
CA THR A 250 -37.27 -7.31 -7.82
C THR A 250 -37.06 -6.03 -6.99
N GLY A 251 -37.51 -4.88 -7.52
CA GLY A 251 -37.51 -3.60 -6.82
C GLY A 251 -36.11 -3.19 -6.31
N GLN A 252 -36.03 -2.75 -5.07
CA GLN A 252 -34.79 -2.25 -4.43
C GLN A 252 -33.72 -3.32 -4.30
N LYS A 253 -34.12 -4.59 -4.07
CA LYS A 253 -33.18 -5.72 -4.02
C LYS A 253 -32.45 -5.89 -5.34
N ARG A 254 -33.19 -5.82 -6.47
CA ARG A 254 -32.61 -5.90 -7.82
C ARG A 254 -31.59 -4.77 -8.06
N ALA A 255 -31.94 -3.53 -7.69
CA ALA A 255 -31.04 -2.39 -7.85
C ALA A 255 -29.73 -2.55 -7.03
N ARG A 256 -29.82 -3.13 -5.83
CA ARG A 256 -28.65 -3.42 -5.00
C ARG A 256 -27.77 -4.52 -5.60
N VAL A 257 -28.38 -5.59 -6.09
CA VAL A 257 -27.65 -6.70 -6.76
C VAL A 257 -26.94 -6.20 -8.01
N ILE A 258 -27.58 -5.37 -8.83
CA ILE A 258 -26.95 -4.76 -10.02
C ILE A 258 -25.71 -3.96 -9.63
N LYS A 259 -25.83 -3.05 -8.67
CA LYS A 259 -24.67 -2.23 -8.21
C LYS A 259 -23.53 -3.07 -7.66
N ARG A 260 -23.83 -4.18 -6.96
CA ARG A 260 -22.80 -5.11 -6.50
C ARG A 260 -22.13 -5.82 -7.66
N LEU A 261 -22.93 -6.33 -8.60
CA LEU A 261 -22.44 -7.04 -9.78
C LEU A 261 -21.51 -6.14 -10.62
N GLU A 262 -21.90 -4.88 -10.84
CA GLU A 262 -21.07 -3.90 -11.57
C GLU A 262 -19.69 -3.73 -10.92
N VAL A 263 -19.61 -3.68 -9.58
CA VAL A 263 -18.33 -3.54 -8.87
C VAL A 263 -17.51 -4.83 -8.97
N VAL A 264 -18.12 -5.99 -8.74
CA VAL A 264 -17.43 -7.29 -8.82
C VAL A 264 -16.88 -7.52 -10.23
N GLU A 265 -17.68 -7.26 -11.28
CA GLU A 265 -17.24 -7.38 -12.67
C GLU A 265 -16.16 -6.36 -13.05
N ALA A 266 -16.22 -5.15 -12.49
CA ALA A 266 -15.17 -4.15 -12.70
C ALA A 266 -13.81 -4.63 -12.15
N PHE A 267 -13.78 -5.26 -10.99
CA PHE A 267 -12.56 -5.88 -10.44
C PHE A 267 -12.11 -7.07 -11.30
N LEU A 268 -13.01 -7.98 -11.64
CA LEU A 268 -12.72 -9.17 -12.43
C LEU A 268 -12.13 -8.81 -13.81
N ASN A 269 -12.77 -7.88 -14.52
CA ASN A 269 -12.36 -7.49 -15.89
C ASN A 269 -11.08 -6.64 -15.92
N SER A 270 -10.82 -5.85 -14.87
CA SER A 270 -9.63 -5.00 -14.80
C SER A 270 -8.37 -5.73 -14.34
N GLY A 271 -8.52 -6.89 -13.69
CA GLY A 271 -7.43 -7.59 -13.01
C GLY A 271 -6.95 -6.90 -11.74
N ASN A 272 -7.70 -5.92 -11.23
CA ASN A 272 -7.42 -5.33 -9.91
C ASN A 272 -7.92 -6.28 -8.81
N ARG A 273 -7.19 -6.31 -7.69
CA ARG A 273 -7.61 -7.08 -6.53
C ARG A 273 -8.33 -6.19 -5.50
N PRO A 274 -9.40 -6.69 -4.86
CA PRO A 274 -10.18 -5.89 -3.90
C PRO A 274 -9.35 -5.39 -2.71
N GLU A 275 -8.41 -6.18 -2.21
CA GLU A 275 -7.54 -5.82 -1.08
C GLU A 275 -6.63 -4.62 -1.37
N TRP A 276 -6.38 -4.27 -2.64
CA TRP A 276 -5.60 -3.07 -2.99
C TRP A 276 -6.31 -1.75 -2.66
N MET A 277 -7.58 -1.81 -2.24
CA MET A 277 -8.28 -0.66 -1.68
C MET A 277 -7.82 -0.33 -0.25
N ILE A 278 -7.08 -1.23 0.39
CA ILE A 278 -6.39 -1.03 1.66
C ILE A 278 -4.90 -0.88 1.36
N MET A 279 -4.28 0.13 1.92
CA MET A 279 -2.89 0.49 1.62
C MET A 279 -1.97 0.07 2.75
N ASP A 280 -0.93 -0.70 2.44
CA ASP A 280 0.20 -1.00 3.32
C ASP A 280 1.38 -0.07 3.04
N VAL A 281 1.42 0.48 1.82
CA VAL A 281 2.47 1.36 1.32
C VAL A 281 1.86 2.58 0.63
N ILE A 282 2.38 3.77 0.94
CA ILE A 282 1.96 5.01 0.30
C ILE A 282 3.05 5.45 -0.69
N PRO A 283 2.73 5.69 -1.97
CA PRO A 283 3.67 6.26 -2.91
C PRO A 283 3.91 7.74 -2.61
N VAL A 284 5.17 8.16 -2.67
CA VAL A 284 5.59 9.55 -2.54
C VAL A 284 6.07 10.05 -3.89
N ILE A 285 5.31 10.96 -4.49
CA ILE A 285 5.64 11.52 -5.80
C ILE A 285 6.91 12.37 -5.74
N PRO A 286 7.61 12.55 -6.87
CA PRO A 286 8.86 13.31 -6.93
C PRO A 286 8.72 14.74 -6.39
N PRO A 287 9.75 15.28 -5.67
CA PRO A 287 9.67 16.59 -5.03
C PRO A 287 9.38 17.73 -5.97
N ASP A 288 9.97 17.73 -7.16
CA ASP A 288 9.89 18.86 -8.09
C ASP A 288 8.54 18.94 -8.85
N ILE A 289 7.67 17.95 -8.70
CA ILE A 289 6.28 18.00 -9.18
C ILE A 289 5.26 18.28 -8.05
N ARG A 290 5.74 18.45 -6.82
CA ARG A 290 4.97 18.90 -5.64
C ARG A 290 5.71 20.03 -4.93
N PRO A 291 5.88 21.21 -5.56
CA PRO A 291 6.62 22.33 -4.95
C PRO A 291 5.93 22.75 -3.65
N MET A 292 6.76 23.23 -2.71
CA MET A 292 6.29 23.82 -1.45
C MET A 292 5.89 25.26 -1.64
#